data_cf61a8a6ecd59897daacba9238d1a513
#
_entry.id   cf61a8a6ecd59897daacba9238d1a513
#
_cell.length_a   1.000
_cell.length_b   1.000
_cell.length_c   1.000
_cell.angle_alpha   90.00
_cell.angle_beta   90.00
_cell.angle_gamma   90.00
#
_symmetry.space_group_name_H-M   'P 1'
#
loop_
_entity.id
_entity.type
_entity.pdbx_description
1 polymer ?
#
loop_
_entity_poly.entity_id
_entity_poly.type
_entity_poly.pdbx_seq_one_letter_code
_entity_poly.pdbx_strand_id
1 'polypeptide(L)'
;MTTFLVATNSVHTSATLCDYLADRMRADDTVHALNSQVGGDETTAEMIRDGEDALNTVWSRLGGRTTVETHQFVRGNEPPKDILAFATEHDVDEIVIGVRKRRPTGKLLFGSVAQRILLTADRPIAVIPRES
;
A
#
# COMPACT_ATOMS: atom_id res chain seq x y z
N MET A 1 7.99 -4.95 18.05
CA MET A 1 6.87 -4.09 17.60
C MET A 1 7.28 -3.29 16.36
N THR A 2 6.64 -3.56 15.25
CA THR A 2 6.96 -2.92 13.97
C THR A 2 5.71 -2.24 13.41
N THR A 3 5.89 -1.06 12.82
CA THR A 3 4.81 -0.33 12.16
C THR A 3 5.02 -0.40 10.66
N PHE A 4 4.08 -1.03 9.97
CA PHE A 4 4.10 -1.17 8.51
C PHE A 4 3.12 -0.21 7.86
N LEU A 5 3.47 0.33 6.72
CA LEU A 5 2.57 1.09 5.87
C LEU A 5 2.40 0.36 4.54
N VAL A 6 1.19 -0.12 4.30
CA VAL A 6 0.82 -0.81 3.06
C VAL A 6 0.11 0.20 2.15
N ALA A 7 0.71 0.53 1.03
CA ALA A 7 0.09 1.41 0.03
C ALA A 7 -0.57 0.54 -1.03
N THR A 8 -1.88 0.68 -1.18
CA THR A 8 -2.65 -0.18 -2.06
C THR A 8 -3.77 0.56 -2.77
N ASN A 9 -4.16 0.08 -3.95
CA ASN A 9 -5.26 0.65 -4.74
C ASN A 9 -6.17 -0.41 -5.34
N SER A 10 -5.92 -1.68 -5.08
CA SER A 10 -6.75 -2.76 -5.61
C SER A 10 -6.74 -3.97 -4.68
N VAL A 11 -7.81 -4.76 -4.77
CA VAL A 11 -7.92 -6.01 -4.02
C VAL A 11 -6.77 -6.96 -4.37
N HIS A 12 -6.41 -7.03 -5.64
CA HIS A 12 -5.31 -7.88 -6.10
C HIS A 12 -3.99 -7.51 -5.44
N THR A 13 -3.66 -6.22 -5.43
CA THR A 13 -2.45 -5.73 -4.77
C THR A 13 -2.49 -6.02 -3.28
N SER A 14 -3.62 -5.71 -2.63
CA SER A 14 -3.78 -5.97 -1.19
C SER A 14 -3.56 -7.44 -0.84
N ALA A 15 -4.10 -8.35 -1.62
CA ALA A 15 -3.93 -9.78 -1.37
C ALA A 15 -2.45 -10.19 -1.43
N THR A 16 -1.73 -9.70 -2.44
CA THR A 16 -0.30 -9.97 -2.60
C THR A 16 0.51 -9.44 -1.41
N LEU A 17 0.23 -8.20 -0.98
CA LEU A 17 0.94 -7.59 0.13
C LEU A 17 0.60 -8.26 1.47
N CYS A 18 -0.64 -8.70 1.62
CA CYS A 18 -1.04 -9.47 2.81
C CYS A 18 -0.32 -10.81 2.89
N ASP A 19 -0.14 -11.49 1.77
CA ASP A 19 0.61 -12.75 1.74
C ASP A 19 2.06 -12.53 2.20
N TYR A 20 2.67 -11.45 1.77
CA TYR A 20 4.01 -11.09 2.21
C TYR A 20 4.05 -10.83 3.72
N LEU A 21 3.11 -10.04 4.23
CA LEU A 21 3.09 -9.66 5.64
C LEU A 21 2.69 -10.79 6.57
N ALA A 22 1.85 -11.71 6.11
CA ALA A 22 1.33 -12.80 6.95
C ALA A 22 2.44 -13.62 7.60
N ASP A 23 3.57 -13.80 6.90
CA ASP A 23 4.69 -14.57 7.40
C ASP A 23 5.68 -13.75 8.25
N ARG A 24 5.53 -12.45 8.28
CA ARG A 24 6.51 -11.52 8.88
C ARG A 24 5.98 -10.73 10.06
N MET A 25 4.68 -10.45 10.08
CA MET A 25 4.10 -9.64 11.14
C MET A 25 3.90 -10.45 12.43
N ARG A 26 3.88 -9.72 13.53
CA ARG A 26 3.61 -10.27 14.86
C ARG A 26 2.35 -9.62 15.43
N ALA A 27 1.80 -10.24 16.47
CA ALA A 27 0.57 -9.75 17.10
C ALA A 27 0.70 -8.33 17.65
N ASP A 28 1.89 -7.91 18.08
CA ASP A 28 2.12 -6.57 18.63
C ASP A 28 2.53 -5.53 17.56
N ASP A 29 2.54 -5.92 16.30
CA ASP A 29 2.79 -4.99 15.20
C ASP A 29 1.54 -4.19 14.84
N THR A 30 1.74 -3.10 14.12
CA THR A 30 0.65 -2.31 13.54
C THR A 30 0.81 -2.22 12.04
N VAL A 31 -0.27 -2.47 11.32
CA VAL A 31 -0.32 -2.34 9.87
C VAL A 31 -1.28 -1.19 9.53
N HIS A 32 -0.74 -0.13 8.92
CA HIS A 32 -1.56 0.91 8.33
C HIS A 32 -1.74 0.60 6.86
N ALA A 33 -2.97 0.49 6.41
CA ALA A 33 -3.28 0.35 4.99
C ALA A 33 -3.77 1.69 4.46
N LEU A 34 -3.14 2.19 3.43
CA LEU A 34 -3.42 3.52 2.88
C LEU A 34 -3.75 3.43 1.40
N ASN A 35 -4.89 4.04 1.04
CA ASN A 35 -5.25 4.31 -0.34
C ASN A 35 -5.31 5.81 -0.53
N SER A 36 -4.53 6.34 -1.47
CA SER A 36 -4.51 7.76 -1.78
C SER A 36 -4.87 7.98 -3.24
N GLN A 37 -5.77 8.91 -3.49
CA GLN A 37 -6.21 9.30 -4.82
C GLN A 37 -6.30 10.82 -4.88
N VAL A 38 -6.05 11.36 -6.07
CA VAL A 38 -6.03 12.82 -6.25
C VAL A 38 -7.41 13.44 -6.00
N GLY A 39 -8.46 12.78 -6.49
CA GLY A 39 -9.81 13.35 -6.44
C GLY A 39 -10.11 14.19 -7.66
N GLY A 40 -11.25 14.89 -7.63
CA GLY A 40 -11.69 15.72 -8.74
C GLY A 40 -12.09 14.89 -9.95
N ASP A 41 -11.94 15.49 -11.13
CA ASP A 41 -12.41 14.88 -12.39
C ASP A 41 -11.61 13.63 -12.78
N GLU A 42 -10.39 13.48 -12.29
CA GLU A 42 -9.53 12.35 -12.62
C GLU A 42 -9.83 11.10 -11.77
N THR A 43 -10.60 11.25 -10.72
CA THR A 43 -10.90 10.14 -9.80
C THR A 43 -12.39 9.79 -9.89
N THR A 44 -12.68 8.58 -10.36
CA THR A 44 -14.06 8.12 -10.51
C THR A 44 -14.60 7.51 -9.23
N ALA A 45 -15.92 7.41 -9.12
CA ALA A 45 -16.55 6.72 -8.01
C ALA A 45 -16.11 5.25 -7.93
N GLU A 46 -15.88 4.62 -9.08
CA GLU A 46 -15.38 3.25 -9.14
C GLU A 46 -13.98 3.13 -8.55
N MET A 47 -13.10 4.07 -8.85
CA MET A 47 -11.74 4.10 -8.28
C MET A 47 -11.79 4.23 -6.75
N ILE A 48 -12.70 5.04 -6.23
CA ILE A 48 -12.88 5.20 -4.79
C ILE A 48 -13.35 3.90 -4.16
N ARG A 49 -14.33 3.22 -4.79
CA ARG A 49 -14.81 1.93 -4.30
C ARG A 49 -13.73 0.86 -4.36
N ASP A 50 -12.93 0.82 -5.43
CA ASP A 50 -11.81 -0.11 -5.54
C ASP A 50 -10.81 0.11 -4.41
N GLY A 51 -10.56 1.37 -4.07
CA GLY A 51 -9.70 1.73 -2.95
C GLY A 51 -10.26 1.26 -1.61
N GLU A 52 -11.56 1.45 -1.39
CA GLU A 52 -12.22 0.96 -0.18
C GLU A 52 -12.15 -0.57 -0.08
N ASP A 53 -12.39 -1.25 -1.18
CA ASP A 53 -12.32 -2.71 -1.23
C ASP A 53 -10.90 -3.21 -0.97
N ALA A 54 -9.91 -2.49 -1.48
CA ALA A 54 -8.50 -2.78 -1.24
C ALA A 54 -8.17 -2.69 0.26
N LEU A 55 -8.64 -1.65 0.92
CA LEU A 55 -8.43 -1.45 2.36
C LEU A 55 -9.16 -2.53 3.17
N ASN A 56 -10.39 -2.83 2.80
CA ASN A 56 -11.17 -3.87 3.47
C ASN A 56 -10.50 -5.24 3.36
N THR A 57 -9.84 -5.51 2.25
CA THR A 57 -9.08 -6.76 2.06
C THR A 57 -7.95 -6.88 3.08
N VAL A 58 -7.19 -5.80 3.29
CA VAL A 58 -6.11 -5.80 4.28
C VAL A 58 -6.68 -6.04 5.68
N TRP A 59 -7.73 -5.30 6.03
CA TRP A 59 -8.36 -5.43 7.34
C TRP A 59 -8.90 -6.84 7.57
N SER A 60 -9.59 -7.39 6.57
CA SER A 60 -10.17 -8.72 6.64
C SER A 60 -9.12 -9.83 6.78
N ARG A 61 -8.00 -9.68 6.06
CA ARG A 61 -6.95 -10.71 6.04
C ARG A 61 -6.03 -10.66 7.26
N LEU A 62 -5.77 -9.47 7.81
CA LEU A 62 -4.77 -9.28 8.86
C LEU A 62 -5.35 -8.81 10.21
N GLY A 63 -6.56 -8.27 10.21
CA GLY A 63 -7.12 -7.61 11.40
C GLY A 63 -7.36 -8.51 12.61
N GLY A 64 -7.50 -9.81 12.39
CA GLY A 64 -7.64 -10.77 13.50
C GLY A 64 -6.31 -11.23 14.10
N ARG A 65 -5.20 -10.84 13.50
CA ARG A 65 -3.86 -11.30 13.85
C ARG A 65 -2.94 -10.19 14.36
N THR A 66 -3.23 -8.95 13.98
CA THR A 66 -2.45 -7.78 14.38
C THR A 66 -3.36 -6.56 14.36
N THR A 67 -2.86 -5.41 14.81
CA THR A 67 -3.61 -4.16 14.72
C THR A 67 -3.57 -3.66 13.28
N VAL A 68 -4.74 -3.47 12.67
CA VAL A 68 -4.86 -2.91 11.32
C VAL A 68 -5.68 -1.64 11.37
N GLU A 69 -5.16 -0.56 10.79
CA GLU A 69 -5.87 0.70 10.61
C GLU A 69 -5.90 1.04 9.14
N THR A 70 -7.07 1.42 8.64
CA THR A 70 -7.25 1.74 7.22
C THR A 70 -7.49 3.23 7.04
N HIS A 71 -6.91 3.79 5.97
CA HIS A 71 -6.99 5.22 5.66
C HIS A 71 -7.21 5.40 4.17
N GLN A 72 -8.20 6.20 3.81
CA GLN A 72 -8.40 6.59 2.42
C GLN A 72 -8.33 8.10 2.32
N PHE A 73 -7.40 8.58 1.50
CA PHE A 73 -7.24 10.01 1.26
C PHE A 73 -7.62 10.34 -0.18
N VAL A 74 -8.55 11.29 -0.34
CA VAL A 74 -8.98 11.81 -1.64
C VAL A 74 -8.99 13.33 -1.45
N ARG A 75 -7.79 13.94 -1.47
CA ARG A 75 -7.65 15.32 -1.01
C ARG A 75 -6.69 16.18 -1.85
N GLY A 76 -6.63 15.88 -3.15
CA GLY A 76 -5.89 16.71 -4.09
C GLY A 76 -4.40 16.45 -4.17
N ASN A 77 -3.89 15.45 -3.44
CA ASN A 77 -2.48 15.11 -3.50
C ASN A 77 -2.24 13.89 -4.41
N GLU A 78 -1.11 13.90 -5.10
CA GLU A 78 -0.65 12.69 -5.77
C GLU A 78 -0.34 11.63 -4.71
N PRO A 79 -0.61 10.32 -4.98
CA PRO A 79 -0.42 9.27 -3.98
C PRO A 79 0.94 9.26 -3.28
N PRO A 80 2.08 9.46 -3.98
CA PRO A 80 3.38 9.45 -3.28
C PRO A 80 3.48 10.50 -2.18
N LYS A 81 2.87 11.67 -2.39
CA LYS A 81 2.90 12.74 -1.39
C LYS A 81 2.21 12.30 -0.10
N ASP A 82 1.01 11.73 -0.22
CA ASP A 82 0.28 11.25 0.95
C ASP A 82 0.99 10.08 1.63
N ILE A 83 1.52 9.15 0.84
CA ILE A 83 2.21 7.96 1.38
C ILE A 83 3.45 8.36 2.17
N LEU A 84 4.29 9.22 1.60
CA LEU A 84 5.53 9.65 2.23
C LEU A 84 5.26 10.51 3.47
N ALA A 85 4.27 11.40 3.40
CA ALA A 85 3.88 12.21 4.55
C ALA A 85 3.34 11.34 5.69
N PHE A 86 2.49 10.37 5.37
CA PHE A 86 1.95 9.44 6.36
C PHE A 86 3.08 8.66 7.04
N ALA A 87 4.03 8.15 6.26
CA ALA A 87 5.15 7.39 6.79
C ALA A 87 5.98 8.20 7.79
N THR A 88 6.18 9.48 7.52
CA THR A 88 6.90 10.39 8.42
C THR A 88 6.08 10.69 9.67
N GLU A 89 4.81 11.05 9.49
CA GLU A 89 3.93 11.43 10.61
C GLU A 89 3.72 10.30 11.61
N HIS A 90 3.69 9.06 11.14
CA HIS A 90 3.44 7.89 11.97
C HIS A 90 4.71 7.10 12.30
N ASP A 91 5.86 7.63 11.93
CA ASP A 91 7.16 6.99 12.18
C ASP A 91 7.16 5.52 11.76
N VAL A 92 6.75 5.27 10.53
CA VAL A 92 6.62 3.93 9.98
C VAL A 92 7.99 3.28 9.83
N ASP A 93 8.11 2.03 10.24
CA ASP A 93 9.37 1.28 10.14
C ASP A 93 9.62 0.76 8.73
N GLU A 94 8.57 0.39 8.00
CA GLU A 94 8.71 -0.17 6.67
C GLU A 94 7.49 0.18 5.81
N ILE A 95 7.76 0.65 4.59
CA ILE A 95 6.72 0.87 3.58
C ILE A 95 6.66 -0.37 2.70
N VAL A 96 5.45 -0.87 2.45
CA VAL A 96 5.24 -2.09 1.64
C VAL A 96 4.44 -1.69 0.40
N ILE A 97 5.02 -1.90 -0.78
CA ILE A 97 4.38 -1.56 -2.05
C ILE A 97 4.43 -2.73 -3.01
N GLY A 98 3.46 -2.78 -3.91
CA GLY A 98 3.41 -3.78 -4.97
C GLY A 98 3.94 -3.23 -6.28
N VAL A 99 4.60 -4.07 -7.07
CA VAL A 99 4.98 -3.77 -8.42
C VAL A 99 4.51 -4.89 -9.34
N ARG A 100 4.26 -4.55 -10.60
CA ARG A 100 3.77 -5.53 -11.55
C ARG A 100 4.91 -6.38 -12.11
N LYS A 101 4.69 -7.67 -12.22
CA LYS A 101 5.62 -8.58 -12.85
C LYS A 101 5.09 -8.94 -14.24
N ARG A 102 5.83 -8.55 -15.27
CA ARG A 102 5.41 -8.77 -16.66
C ARG A 102 5.71 -10.19 -17.11
N ARG A 103 4.71 -10.89 -17.60
CA ARG A 103 4.89 -12.20 -18.25
C ARG A 103 5.11 -12.02 -19.75
N PRO A 104 5.87 -12.91 -20.40
CA PRO A 104 6.60 -14.04 -19.84
C PRO A 104 8.03 -13.71 -19.40
N THR A 105 8.45 -12.45 -19.54
CA THR A 105 9.85 -12.06 -19.34
C THR A 105 10.27 -12.05 -17.87
N GLY A 106 9.33 -11.97 -16.94
CA GLY A 106 9.62 -11.83 -15.52
C GLY A 106 10.13 -10.45 -15.10
N LYS A 107 10.15 -9.48 -16.01
CA LYS A 107 10.62 -8.13 -15.71
C LYS A 107 9.62 -7.41 -14.80
N LEU A 108 10.14 -6.64 -13.84
CA LEU A 108 9.33 -5.80 -12.98
C LEU A 108 9.02 -4.48 -13.67
N LEU A 109 7.75 -4.06 -13.56
CA LEU A 109 7.30 -2.77 -14.08
C LEU A 109 7.01 -1.84 -12.89
N PHE A 110 7.81 -0.80 -12.78
CA PHE A 110 7.65 0.20 -11.73
C PHE A 110 6.80 1.34 -12.25
N GLY A 111 5.59 1.47 -11.72
CA GLY A 111 4.74 2.63 -12.02
C GLY A 111 5.32 3.90 -11.41
N SER A 112 4.76 5.05 -11.79
CA SER A 112 5.24 6.36 -11.32
C SER A 112 5.20 6.49 -9.79
N VAL A 113 4.19 5.94 -9.14
CA VAL A 113 4.06 5.98 -7.68
C VAL A 113 5.21 5.22 -7.02
N ALA A 114 5.47 3.98 -7.48
CA ALA A 114 6.54 3.15 -6.93
C ALA A 114 7.91 3.82 -7.14
N GLN A 115 8.18 4.35 -8.33
CA GLN A 115 9.43 5.05 -8.62
C GLN A 115 9.63 6.24 -7.68
N ARG A 116 8.60 7.04 -7.49
CA ARG A 116 8.65 8.23 -6.66
C ARG A 116 8.97 7.88 -5.20
N ILE A 117 8.32 6.83 -4.68
CA ILE A 117 8.54 6.37 -3.32
C ILE A 117 9.97 5.84 -3.17
N LEU A 118 10.43 5.01 -4.11
CA LEU A 118 11.77 4.44 -4.05
C LEU A 118 12.88 5.50 -4.10
N LEU A 119 12.66 6.57 -4.85
CA LEU A 119 13.66 7.63 -5.00
C LEU A 119 13.64 8.64 -3.86
N THR A 120 12.56 8.73 -3.11
CA THR A 120 12.35 9.81 -2.14
C THR A 120 12.33 9.34 -0.69
N ALA A 121 11.88 8.12 -0.42
CA ALA A 121 11.70 7.63 0.95
C ALA A 121 13.04 7.54 1.70
N ASP A 122 12.98 7.83 3.00
CA ASP A 122 14.12 7.80 3.90
C ASP A 122 14.07 6.61 4.87
N ARG A 123 13.28 5.59 4.53
CA ARG A 123 13.09 4.41 5.36
C ARG A 123 12.98 3.15 4.52
N PRO A 124 13.13 1.96 5.12
CA PRO A 124 13.05 0.71 4.39
C PRO A 124 11.75 0.56 3.60
N ILE A 125 11.87 0.01 2.39
CA ILE A 125 10.74 -0.26 1.52
C ILE A 125 10.82 -1.72 1.08
N ALA A 126 9.75 -2.46 1.29
CA ALA A 126 9.58 -3.79 0.72
C ALA A 126 8.83 -3.65 -0.60
N VAL A 127 9.43 -4.11 -1.67
CA VAL A 127 8.86 -4.07 -3.02
C VAL A 127 8.45 -5.48 -3.41
N ILE A 128 7.14 -5.70 -3.50
CA ILE A 128 6.60 -7.05 -3.67
C ILE A 128 6.06 -7.19 -5.09
N PRO A 129 6.65 -8.09 -5.90
CA PRO A 129 6.13 -8.34 -7.24
C PRO A 129 4.77 -9.03 -7.18
N ARG A 130 3.82 -8.55 -7.97
CA ARG A 130 2.54 -9.21 -8.16
C ARG A 130 2.37 -9.62 -9.61
N GLU A 131 1.71 -10.75 -9.83
CA GLU A 131 1.39 -11.19 -11.18
C GLU A 131 0.41 -10.23 -11.83
N SER A 132 0.67 -9.86 -13.04
CA SER A 132 -0.20 -8.94 -13.78
C SER A 132 -1.38 -9.65 -14.44
#